data_c9959119b8666ed623b9286548a90e97
#
_entry.id   c9959119b8666ed623b9286548a90e97
#
_cell.length_a   1.000
_cell.length_b   1.000
_cell.length_c   1.000
_cell.angle_alpha   90.00
_cell.angle_beta   90.00
_cell.angle_gamma   90.00
#
_symmetry.space_group_name_H-M   'P 1'
#
loop_
_entity.id
_entity.type
_entity.pdbx_description
1 polymer ?
#
loop_
_entity_poly.entity_id
_entity_poly.type
_entity_poly.pdbx_seq_one_letter_code
_entity_poly.pdbx_strand_id
1 'polypeptide(L)'
;MILCGSVRDFEKSTGTARKTYIKGFVLSIRFVRFLRVQNKNRSGVCKYMTSFYERAAAITGENRIKTKEPLNRYTTFRIGGEADFMAEPEKPEQIAELVDLCKEENVPFFIMGNGSNLLVSDNGYRGMIIHIAEGMSRIMVDGTKIIAQAGASLIKVAVTAKQHELTGMEFASGIPGSVGGAVYMNAGAYGGEMKHIISSVKVLDQNGQIYDISGSDMEFGYRHSKAEKDGLVVLEAEFELQTGDAAQIDAEMKRLAESRISKQPLEYPSAGSTFKRPEGHFAGKLIMDAGLRGYTVGGAQVSEKHCGFVVNKGGATAADVMQLVNDVKKTVKDSSGVDLELEIKTLGAF
;
A
#
# COMPACT_ATOMS: atom_id res chain seq x y z
N MET A 1 30.08 -13.87 -13.40
CA MET A 1 30.96 -13.84 -14.58
C MET A 1 30.68 -12.51 -15.26
N ILE A 2 31.67 -11.63 -15.14
CA ILE A 2 31.63 -10.20 -15.53
C ILE A 2 31.79 -10.11 -17.04
N LEU A 3 31.03 -9.27 -17.74
CA LEU A 3 31.46 -8.68 -18.99
C LEU A 3 31.08 -7.20 -19.05
N CYS A 4 32.15 -6.43 -18.93
CA CYS A 4 32.24 -4.99 -19.17
C CYS A 4 32.39 -4.77 -20.69
N GLY A 5 31.65 -3.86 -21.29
CA GLY A 5 31.76 -3.49 -22.70
C GLY A 5 31.80 -1.98 -22.85
N SER A 6 32.92 -1.51 -23.29
CA SER A 6 33.35 -0.12 -23.41
C SER A 6 32.64 0.69 -24.50
N VAL A 7 32.46 1.96 -24.18
CA VAL A 7 32.11 3.07 -25.09
C VAL A 7 33.21 3.26 -26.15
N ARG A 8 32.84 3.46 -27.40
CA ARG A 8 33.67 4.08 -28.45
C ARG A 8 32.88 5.15 -29.19
N ASP A 9 33.52 6.30 -29.27
CA ASP A 9 33.11 7.49 -30.02
C ASP A 9 32.85 7.23 -31.49
N PHE A 10 31.86 7.93 -32.04
CA PHE A 10 31.82 8.23 -33.46
C PHE A 10 31.37 9.69 -33.69
N GLU A 11 32.30 10.45 -34.26
CA GLU A 11 32.11 11.81 -34.75
C GLU A 11 31.50 11.83 -36.15
N LYS A 12 30.67 12.88 -36.37
CA LYS A 12 30.35 13.64 -37.60
C LYS A 12 29.99 12.93 -38.90
N SER A 13 28.80 13.22 -39.38
CA SER A 13 28.68 13.69 -40.78
C SER A 13 27.39 14.52 -40.99
N THR A 14 27.57 15.62 -41.68
CA THR A 14 26.62 16.63 -42.16
C THR A 14 25.73 16.10 -43.30
N GLY A 15 24.45 16.53 -43.38
CA GLY A 15 23.67 16.27 -44.58
C GLY A 15 22.18 16.69 -44.52
N THR A 16 21.93 17.88 -44.97
CA THR A 16 20.78 18.39 -45.75
C THR A 16 19.32 18.02 -45.38
N ALA A 17 18.56 19.04 -45.08
CA ALA A 17 17.10 19.08 -44.91
C ALA A 17 16.32 18.70 -46.18
N ARG A 18 15.25 17.92 -46.02
CA ARG A 18 14.08 17.90 -46.91
C ARG A 18 12.84 18.26 -46.13
N LYS A 19 12.20 19.38 -46.52
CA LYS A 19 10.88 19.81 -46.08
C LYS A 19 9.81 18.92 -46.68
N THR A 20 8.94 18.37 -45.88
CA THR A 20 7.63 17.87 -46.30
C THR A 20 6.57 18.54 -45.44
N TYR A 21 5.69 19.31 -46.05
CA TYR A 21 4.54 19.97 -45.44
C TYR A 21 3.40 18.97 -45.26
N ILE A 22 2.88 18.83 -44.04
CA ILE A 22 1.50 18.39 -43.82
C ILE A 22 0.84 19.41 -42.87
N LYS A 23 -0.32 19.90 -43.32
CA LYS A 23 -1.14 20.93 -42.66
C LYS A 23 -1.82 20.42 -41.41
N GLY A 24 -1.79 21.25 -40.35
CA GLY A 24 -2.90 21.45 -39.42
C GLY A 24 -2.83 20.64 -38.13
N PHE A 25 -2.26 21.21 -37.10
CA PHE A 25 -2.87 21.51 -35.79
C PHE A 25 -1.76 22.10 -34.91
N VAL A 26 -1.98 23.33 -34.46
CA VAL A 26 -1.04 24.03 -33.57
C VAL A 26 -1.31 23.60 -32.15
N LEU A 27 -0.50 22.72 -31.60
CA LEU A 27 -0.40 22.53 -30.14
C LEU A 27 0.88 23.25 -29.68
N SER A 28 0.67 24.31 -28.93
CA SER A 28 1.73 25.12 -28.32
C SER A 28 2.37 24.35 -27.16
N ILE A 29 3.42 23.57 -27.46
CA ILE A 29 4.28 23.01 -26.41
C ILE A 29 5.33 24.07 -26.09
N ARG A 30 5.20 24.76 -24.96
CA ARG A 30 6.26 25.60 -24.40
C ARG A 30 7.41 24.70 -23.93
N PHE A 31 8.43 24.55 -24.76
CA PHE A 31 9.72 24.02 -24.37
C PHE A 31 10.41 25.02 -23.43
N VAL A 32 10.38 24.75 -22.14
CA VAL A 32 11.27 25.41 -21.17
C VAL A 32 12.62 24.70 -21.22
N ARG A 33 13.57 25.34 -21.91
CA ARG A 33 14.96 24.89 -22.00
C ARG A 33 15.65 25.22 -20.69
N PHE A 34 15.82 24.23 -19.79
CA PHE A 34 16.61 24.40 -18.58
C PHE A 34 18.10 24.23 -18.91
N LEU A 35 18.85 25.31 -18.71
CA LEU A 35 20.32 25.33 -18.77
C LEU A 35 20.86 24.56 -17.54
N ARG A 36 21.54 23.46 -17.82
CA ARG A 36 22.25 22.65 -16.83
C ARG A 36 23.55 23.37 -16.45
N VAL A 37 23.57 24.10 -15.34
CA VAL A 37 24.80 24.62 -14.74
C VAL A 37 25.32 23.56 -13.76
N GLN A 38 26.38 22.86 -14.14
CA GLN A 38 27.11 21.99 -13.23
C GLN A 38 27.95 22.85 -12.27
N ASN A 39 27.51 22.99 -11.03
CA ASN A 39 28.33 23.53 -9.96
C ASN A 39 28.59 22.42 -8.93
N LYS A 40 29.78 21.82 -9.02
CA LYS A 40 30.26 20.80 -8.07
C LYS A 40 30.73 21.50 -6.79
N ASN A 41 29.84 21.61 -5.80
CA ASN A 41 30.21 21.91 -4.42
C ASN A 41 29.43 21.00 -3.47
N ARG A 42 29.98 20.73 -2.29
CA ARG A 42 29.41 19.87 -1.21
C ARG A 42 27.97 20.21 -0.77
N SER A 43 27.35 21.23 -1.35
CA SER A 43 25.95 21.64 -1.18
C SER A 43 24.96 20.96 -2.16
N GLY A 44 25.41 20.08 -3.06
CA GLY A 44 24.57 19.54 -4.15
C GLY A 44 23.39 18.69 -3.68
N VAL A 45 23.57 17.91 -2.62
CA VAL A 45 22.49 17.09 -2.05
C VAL A 45 21.38 17.95 -1.44
N CYS A 46 21.74 18.97 -0.68
CA CYS A 46 20.79 19.89 -0.05
C CYS A 46 19.98 20.68 -1.12
N LYS A 47 20.64 21.14 -2.18
CA LYS A 47 19.99 21.88 -3.28
C LYS A 47 19.06 21.00 -4.12
N TYR A 48 19.41 19.74 -4.32
CA TYR A 48 18.56 18.74 -5.01
C TYR A 48 17.29 18.46 -4.19
N MET A 49 17.44 18.21 -2.90
CA MET A 49 16.30 17.97 -2.00
C MET A 49 15.34 19.16 -1.93
N THR A 50 15.88 20.38 -1.89
CA THR A 50 15.06 21.61 -1.89
C THR A 50 14.27 21.74 -3.19
N SER A 51 14.89 21.49 -4.34
CA SER A 51 14.20 21.54 -5.63
C SER A 51 13.10 20.49 -5.78
N PHE A 52 13.35 19.24 -5.37
CA PHE A 52 12.34 18.15 -5.39
C PHE A 52 11.16 18.50 -4.46
N TYR A 53 11.45 18.94 -3.23
CA TYR A 53 10.44 19.37 -2.26
C TYR A 53 9.56 20.49 -2.85
N GLU A 54 10.16 21.55 -3.41
CA GLU A 54 9.43 22.68 -3.99
C GLU A 54 8.49 22.24 -5.12
N ARG A 55 8.93 21.33 -5.99
CA ARG A 55 8.11 20.77 -7.08
C ARG A 55 6.96 19.93 -6.53
N ALA A 56 7.22 19.06 -5.56
CA ALA A 56 6.18 18.24 -4.92
C ALA A 56 5.17 19.12 -4.15
N ALA A 57 5.65 20.16 -3.46
CA ALA A 57 4.80 21.14 -2.78
C ALA A 57 3.92 21.96 -3.74
N ALA A 58 4.40 22.25 -4.94
CA ALA A 58 3.61 22.91 -5.97
C ALA A 58 2.45 22.02 -6.48
N ILE A 59 2.60 20.69 -6.42
CA ILE A 59 1.55 19.73 -6.80
C ILE A 59 0.49 19.59 -5.70
N THR A 60 0.91 19.37 -4.46
CA THR A 60 -0.01 19.02 -3.36
C THR A 60 -0.33 20.19 -2.42
N GLY A 61 0.45 21.25 -2.43
CA GLY A 61 0.47 22.32 -1.44
C GLY A 61 1.49 22.05 -0.33
N GLU A 62 2.10 23.12 0.19
CA GLU A 62 3.15 23.05 1.22
C GLU A 62 2.74 22.31 2.48
N ASN A 63 1.47 22.44 2.89
CA ASN A 63 0.93 21.78 4.08
C ASN A 63 0.71 20.25 3.90
N ARG A 64 0.85 19.75 2.68
CA ARG A 64 0.60 18.37 2.30
C ARG A 64 1.86 17.58 1.96
N ILE A 65 3.03 18.21 2.09
CA ILE A 65 4.32 17.54 1.93
C ILE A 65 5.13 17.66 3.20
N LYS A 66 5.71 16.54 3.63
CA LYS A 66 6.53 16.41 4.82
C LYS A 66 7.89 15.85 4.44
N THR A 67 8.93 16.20 5.21
CA THR A 67 10.28 15.65 5.06
C THR A 67 10.70 14.97 6.34
N LYS A 68 11.49 13.89 6.23
CA LYS A 68 11.97 13.09 7.38
C LYS A 68 10.82 12.65 8.29
N GLU A 69 9.73 12.21 7.67
CA GLU A 69 8.51 11.87 8.41
C GLU A 69 8.60 10.46 8.99
N PRO A 70 8.43 10.28 10.33
CA PRO A 70 8.54 8.99 10.98
C PRO A 70 7.39 8.06 10.59
N LEU A 71 7.68 6.99 9.84
CA LEU A 71 6.67 6.09 9.29
C LEU A 71 6.00 5.19 10.33
N ASN A 72 6.59 5.01 11.51
CA ASN A 72 5.96 4.30 12.63
C ASN A 72 4.63 4.93 13.10
N ARG A 73 4.39 6.21 12.77
CA ARG A 73 3.13 6.91 13.06
C ARG A 73 2.01 6.55 12.09
N TYR A 74 2.36 5.98 10.94
CA TYR A 74 1.46 5.68 9.82
C TYR A 74 1.27 4.17 9.60
N THR A 75 1.81 3.34 10.49
CA THR A 75 1.61 1.89 10.45
C THR A 75 0.91 1.41 11.71
N THR A 76 0.05 0.41 11.58
CA THR A 76 -0.59 -0.23 12.74
C THR A 76 0.40 -1.04 13.58
N PHE A 77 1.55 -1.42 13.03
CA PHE A 77 2.63 -2.09 13.74
C PHE A 77 3.43 -1.13 14.64
N ARG A 78 3.36 0.19 14.34
CA ARG A 78 4.11 1.25 15.02
C ARG A 78 5.62 1.03 15.02
N ILE A 79 6.12 0.49 13.90
CA ILE A 79 7.55 0.24 13.65
C ILE A 79 7.92 0.93 12.34
N GLY A 80 9.14 1.47 12.25
CA GLY A 80 9.72 2.05 11.05
C GLY A 80 10.41 3.39 11.28
N GLY A 81 11.49 3.61 10.53
CA GLY A 81 12.22 4.87 10.48
C GLY A 81 11.54 5.91 9.61
N GLU A 82 12.29 6.96 9.24
CA GLU A 82 11.78 8.13 8.51
C GLU A 82 11.74 7.87 6.99
N ALA A 83 10.72 8.44 6.31
CA ALA A 83 10.77 8.65 4.87
C ALA A 83 11.47 9.96 4.54
N ASP A 84 12.19 10.02 3.40
CA ASP A 84 12.81 11.28 2.96
C ASP A 84 11.73 12.33 2.66
N PHE A 85 10.66 11.90 1.98
CA PHE A 85 9.51 12.73 1.65
C PHE A 85 8.21 11.94 1.86
N MET A 86 7.15 12.66 2.23
CA MET A 86 5.80 12.11 2.30
C MET A 86 4.81 13.16 1.80
N ALA A 87 4.01 12.80 0.79
CA ALA A 87 2.97 13.66 0.23
C ALA A 87 1.58 13.06 0.48
N GLU A 88 0.60 13.92 0.78
CA GLU A 88 -0.80 13.55 1.04
C GLU A 88 -1.71 14.19 -0.04
N PRO A 89 -1.88 13.56 -1.22
CA PRO A 89 -2.70 14.09 -2.29
C PRO A 89 -4.18 14.12 -1.94
N GLU A 90 -4.92 15.06 -2.55
CA GLU A 90 -6.38 15.20 -2.41
C GLU A 90 -7.14 14.84 -3.70
N LYS A 91 -6.41 14.62 -4.80
CA LYS A 91 -6.98 14.34 -6.13
C LYS A 91 -6.16 13.30 -6.87
N PRO A 92 -6.80 12.50 -7.73
CA PRO A 92 -6.11 11.52 -8.57
C PRO A 92 -5.01 12.12 -9.44
N GLU A 93 -5.22 13.33 -9.98
CA GLU A 93 -4.28 14.01 -10.85
C GLU A 93 -2.97 14.33 -10.11
N GLN A 94 -3.05 14.71 -8.84
CA GLN A 94 -1.87 14.95 -7.99
C GLN A 94 -1.05 13.68 -7.78
N ILE A 95 -1.69 12.50 -7.70
CA ILE A 95 -0.96 11.23 -7.61
C ILE A 95 -0.18 10.99 -8.89
N ALA A 96 -0.81 11.19 -10.06
CA ALA A 96 -0.15 11.03 -11.35
C ALA A 96 1.05 11.98 -11.48
N GLU A 97 0.86 13.26 -11.17
CA GLU A 97 1.92 14.27 -11.21
C GLU A 97 3.08 13.96 -10.24
N LEU A 98 2.79 13.46 -9.03
CA LEU A 98 3.82 13.04 -8.07
C LEU A 98 4.59 11.81 -8.56
N VAL A 99 3.91 10.84 -9.15
CA VAL A 99 4.53 9.65 -9.75
C VAL A 99 5.46 10.04 -10.89
N ASP A 100 5.01 10.94 -11.77
CA ASP A 100 5.81 11.43 -12.88
C ASP A 100 7.01 12.26 -12.39
N LEU A 101 6.83 13.12 -11.39
CA LEU A 101 7.94 13.84 -10.75
C LEU A 101 8.98 12.87 -10.17
N CYS A 102 8.54 11.82 -9.48
CA CYS A 102 9.44 10.81 -8.92
C CYS A 102 10.24 10.09 -10.01
N LYS A 103 9.60 9.74 -11.14
CA LYS A 103 10.27 9.13 -12.30
C LYS A 103 11.27 10.06 -12.95
N GLU A 104 10.88 11.32 -13.22
CA GLU A 104 11.77 12.33 -13.80
C GLU A 104 13.04 12.55 -12.99
N GLU A 105 12.90 12.62 -11.66
CA GLU A 105 14.00 12.89 -10.75
C GLU A 105 14.72 11.60 -10.26
N ASN A 106 14.28 10.42 -10.72
CA ASN A 106 14.77 9.11 -10.28
C ASN A 106 14.68 8.93 -8.75
N VAL A 107 13.61 9.44 -8.12
CA VAL A 107 13.30 9.23 -6.71
C VAL A 107 12.40 8.01 -6.57
N PRO A 108 12.80 6.97 -5.82
CA PRO A 108 11.91 5.86 -5.53
C PRO A 108 10.63 6.34 -4.84
N PHE A 109 9.50 5.73 -5.15
CA PHE A 109 8.24 6.06 -4.47
C PHE A 109 7.47 4.81 -4.06
N PHE A 110 6.61 4.97 -3.07
CA PHE A 110 5.71 3.92 -2.59
C PHE A 110 4.33 4.51 -2.28
N ILE A 111 3.28 3.86 -2.79
CA ILE A 111 1.89 4.24 -2.52
C ILE A 111 1.45 3.57 -1.22
N MET A 112 1.03 4.36 -0.26
CA MET A 112 0.64 3.87 1.06
C MET A 112 -0.79 4.31 1.42
N GLY A 113 -1.58 3.38 1.93
CA GLY A 113 -2.83 3.68 2.63
C GLY A 113 -2.62 3.67 4.15
N ASN A 114 -3.48 2.99 4.92
CA ASN A 114 -3.43 2.96 6.39
C ASN A 114 -2.24 2.19 7.00
N GLY A 115 -1.30 1.69 6.21
CA GLY A 115 -0.12 0.98 6.72
C GLY A 115 -0.43 -0.25 7.58
N SER A 116 -1.61 -0.84 7.42
CA SER A 116 -2.10 -1.93 8.29
C SER A 116 -1.53 -3.31 7.96
N ASN A 117 -0.79 -3.43 6.86
CA ASN A 117 -0.11 -4.65 6.42
C ASN A 117 1.38 -4.38 6.10
N LEU A 118 1.99 -3.37 6.75
CA LEU A 118 3.37 -2.98 6.48
C LEU A 118 4.27 -3.18 7.70
N LEU A 119 5.47 -3.70 7.43
CA LEU A 119 6.65 -3.60 8.28
C LEU A 119 7.64 -2.66 7.60
N VAL A 120 7.89 -1.51 8.17
CA VAL A 120 8.84 -0.53 7.64
C VAL A 120 10.19 -0.73 8.31
N SER A 121 11.27 -0.72 7.52
CA SER A 121 12.66 -0.83 8.00
C SER A 121 12.98 0.24 9.06
N ASP A 122 13.86 -0.10 10.00
CA ASP A 122 14.37 0.85 10.99
C ASP A 122 15.13 2.01 10.34
N ASN A 123 15.75 1.77 9.17
CA ASN A 123 16.37 2.80 8.34
C ASN A 123 15.36 3.68 7.58
N GLY A 124 14.06 3.34 7.65
CA GLY A 124 13.00 4.05 6.95
C GLY A 124 12.98 3.80 5.44
N TYR A 125 12.54 4.80 4.68
CA TYR A 125 12.40 4.73 3.23
C TYR A 125 13.13 5.87 2.53
N ARG A 126 14.11 5.55 1.70
CA ARG A 126 14.87 6.54 0.90
C ARG A 126 14.11 6.84 -0.38
N GLY A 127 13.20 7.82 -0.31
CA GLY A 127 12.32 8.21 -1.41
C GLY A 127 11.05 8.91 -0.94
N MET A 128 10.02 8.88 -1.79
CA MET A 128 8.72 9.51 -1.58
C MET A 128 7.68 8.47 -1.15
N ILE A 129 6.99 8.70 -0.04
CA ILE A 129 5.72 8.07 0.30
C ILE A 129 4.58 8.92 -0.26
N ILE A 130 3.76 8.36 -1.12
CA ILE A 130 2.49 8.96 -1.55
C ILE A 130 1.40 8.33 -0.69
N HIS A 131 0.97 9.07 0.34
CA HIS A 131 0.02 8.59 1.34
C HIS A 131 -1.41 8.95 0.94
N ILE A 132 -2.16 7.96 0.44
CA ILE A 132 -3.57 8.11 0.09
C ILE A 132 -4.40 7.91 1.34
N ALA A 133 -4.83 9.03 1.94
CA ALA A 133 -5.51 9.06 3.24
C ALA A 133 -6.76 9.95 3.18
N GLU A 134 -6.96 10.80 4.20
CA GLU A 134 -8.18 11.58 4.40
C GLU A 134 -8.54 12.49 3.21
N GLY A 135 -7.55 13.07 2.51
CA GLY A 135 -7.77 13.90 1.31
C GLY A 135 -8.51 13.18 0.18
N MET A 136 -8.43 11.85 0.13
CA MET A 136 -9.12 10.99 -0.85
C MET A 136 -9.97 9.94 -0.14
N SER A 137 -10.89 10.36 0.74
CA SER A 137 -11.68 9.46 1.60
C SER A 137 -13.19 9.61 1.43
N ARG A 138 -13.66 10.24 0.34
CA ARG A 138 -15.08 10.42 0.06
C ARG A 138 -15.78 9.07 -0.11
N ILE A 139 -16.98 8.96 0.45
CA ILE A 139 -17.89 7.83 0.31
C ILE A 139 -19.23 8.37 -0.20
N MET A 140 -19.76 7.75 -1.25
CA MET A 140 -21.06 8.09 -1.83
C MET A 140 -21.90 6.83 -1.91
N VAL A 141 -23.21 6.96 -1.74
CA VAL A 141 -24.17 5.86 -1.84
C VAL A 141 -25.17 6.20 -2.94
N ASP A 142 -25.40 5.25 -3.84
CA ASP A 142 -26.37 5.35 -4.93
C ASP A 142 -27.14 4.02 -5.03
N GLY A 143 -28.34 3.98 -4.47
CA GLY A 143 -29.14 2.76 -4.37
C GLY A 143 -28.40 1.66 -3.58
N THR A 144 -28.10 0.54 -4.26
CA THR A 144 -27.34 -0.58 -3.68
C THR A 144 -25.82 -0.43 -3.84
N LYS A 145 -25.36 0.62 -4.49
CA LYS A 145 -23.95 0.87 -4.75
C LYS A 145 -23.33 1.80 -3.72
N ILE A 146 -22.10 1.50 -3.34
CA ILE A 146 -21.24 2.40 -2.59
C ILE A 146 -20.00 2.68 -3.41
N ILE A 147 -19.72 3.96 -3.66
CA ILE A 147 -18.50 4.41 -4.32
C ILE A 147 -17.60 5.05 -3.28
N ALA A 148 -16.41 4.51 -3.09
CA ALA A 148 -15.49 4.99 -2.07
C ALA A 148 -14.07 5.21 -2.63
N GLN A 149 -13.51 6.38 -2.35
CA GLN A 149 -12.14 6.71 -2.71
C GLN A 149 -11.13 5.86 -1.92
N ALA A 150 -9.96 5.64 -2.50
CA ALA A 150 -8.95 4.71 -2.00
C ALA A 150 -8.45 4.99 -0.57
N GLY A 151 -8.46 6.24 -0.13
CA GLY A 151 -8.11 6.63 1.24
C GLY A 151 -9.21 6.46 2.27
N ALA A 152 -10.44 6.14 1.85
CA ALA A 152 -11.53 5.89 2.78
C ALA A 152 -11.22 4.70 3.68
N SER A 153 -11.52 4.84 4.98
CA SER A 153 -11.44 3.72 5.92
C SER A 153 -12.44 2.63 5.56
N LEU A 154 -12.00 1.40 5.41
CA LEU A 154 -12.86 0.27 5.10
C LEU A 154 -13.95 0.06 6.16
N ILE A 155 -13.63 0.32 7.44
CA ILE A 155 -14.59 0.30 8.54
C ILE A 155 -15.68 1.36 8.34
N LYS A 156 -15.30 2.59 7.93
CA LYS A 156 -16.29 3.66 7.64
C LYS A 156 -17.20 3.26 6.50
N VAL A 157 -16.68 2.64 5.44
CA VAL A 157 -17.50 2.17 4.31
C VAL A 157 -18.50 1.11 4.77
N ALA A 158 -18.07 0.13 5.58
CA ALA A 158 -18.96 -0.89 6.15
C ALA A 158 -20.03 -0.30 7.08
N VAL A 159 -19.68 0.72 7.87
CA VAL A 159 -20.65 1.45 8.70
C VAL A 159 -21.65 2.23 7.85
N THR A 160 -21.19 2.86 6.76
CA THR A 160 -22.06 3.54 5.79
C THR A 160 -23.02 2.55 5.13
N ALA A 161 -22.55 1.36 4.73
CA ALA A 161 -23.42 0.30 4.19
C ALA A 161 -24.55 -0.05 5.18
N LYS A 162 -24.20 -0.29 6.45
CA LYS A 162 -25.20 -0.54 7.51
C LYS A 162 -26.20 0.60 7.65
N GLN A 163 -25.77 1.85 7.63
CA GLN A 163 -26.65 3.03 7.76
C GLN A 163 -27.66 3.15 6.61
N HIS A 164 -27.36 2.55 5.45
CA HIS A 164 -28.23 2.50 4.27
C HIS A 164 -28.89 1.14 4.07
N GLU A 165 -28.92 0.30 5.12
CA GLU A 165 -29.55 -1.03 5.10
C GLU A 165 -29.01 -1.93 3.97
N LEU A 166 -27.67 -1.82 3.69
CA LEU A 166 -26.98 -2.60 2.68
C LEU A 166 -26.16 -3.71 3.34
N THR A 167 -26.43 -4.95 2.98
CA THR A 167 -25.74 -6.17 3.43
C THR A 167 -24.66 -6.62 2.45
N GLY A 168 -23.69 -7.41 2.92
CA GLY A 168 -22.59 -7.99 2.14
C GLY A 168 -21.21 -7.42 2.53
N MET A 169 -21.16 -6.37 3.36
CA MET A 169 -19.90 -5.74 3.76
C MET A 169 -19.58 -5.90 5.26
N GLU A 170 -20.35 -6.71 6.00
CA GLU A 170 -20.21 -6.91 7.44
C GLU A 170 -18.82 -7.43 7.82
N PHE A 171 -18.25 -8.33 7.00
CA PHE A 171 -16.91 -8.90 7.21
C PHE A 171 -15.80 -7.84 7.25
N ALA A 172 -16.00 -6.71 6.58
CA ALA A 172 -15.04 -5.63 6.46
C ALA A 172 -15.05 -4.68 7.66
N SER A 173 -16.08 -4.72 8.50
CA SER A 173 -16.31 -3.78 9.62
C SER A 173 -15.20 -3.75 10.68
N GLY A 174 -14.36 -4.79 10.72
CA GLY A 174 -13.23 -4.87 11.63
C GLY A 174 -11.84 -4.76 10.97
N ILE A 175 -11.74 -4.62 9.64
CA ILE A 175 -10.45 -4.57 8.93
C ILE A 175 -9.90 -3.14 8.99
N PRO A 176 -8.72 -2.89 9.61
CA PRO A 176 -8.20 -1.53 9.83
C PRO A 176 -7.50 -0.93 8.59
N GLY A 177 -7.90 -1.34 7.38
CA GLY A 177 -7.33 -0.91 6.12
C GLY A 177 -8.03 0.29 5.50
N SER A 178 -7.44 0.86 4.45
CA SER A 178 -8.11 1.74 3.51
C SER A 178 -8.71 0.94 2.36
N VAL A 179 -9.67 1.52 1.64
CA VAL A 179 -10.28 0.93 0.44
C VAL A 179 -9.22 0.53 -0.58
N GLY A 180 -8.27 1.42 -0.91
CA GLY A 180 -7.21 1.11 -1.87
C GLY A 180 -6.36 -0.08 -1.45
N GLY A 181 -5.94 -0.15 -0.18
CA GLY A 181 -5.20 -1.30 0.36
C GLY A 181 -6.02 -2.58 0.39
N ALA A 182 -7.32 -2.48 0.67
CA ALA A 182 -8.23 -3.62 0.68
C ALA A 182 -8.43 -4.22 -0.72
N VAL A 183 -8.61 -3.38 -1.74
CA VAL A 183 -8.69 -3.80 -3.15
C VAL A 183 -7.36 -4.43 -3.59
N TYR A 184 -6.25 -3.77 -3.32
CA TYR A 184 -4.91 -4.23 -3.69
C TYR A 184 -4.62 -5.65 -3.18
N MET A 185 -5.04 -5.95 -1.95
CA MET A 185 -4.79 -7.23 -1.28
C MET A 185 -5.96 -8.22 -1.40
N ASN A 186 -7.05 -7.90 -2.10
CA ASN A 186 -8.30 -8.65 -1.99
C ASN A 186 -8.59 -8.99 -0.51
N ALA A 187 -8.67 -7.95 0.32
CA ALA A 187 -8.82 -8.13 1.76
C ALA A 187 -10.06 -8.95 2.10
N GLY A 188 -9.92 -9.83 3.06
CA GLY A 188 -11.03 -10.69 3.49
C GLY A 188 -10.89 -11.16 4.94
N ALA A 189 -12.04 -11.43 5.54
CA ALA A 189 -12.16 -11.98 6.89
C ALA A 189 -13.49 -12.74 7.00
N TYR A 190 -13.53 -13.76 7.83
CA TYR A 190 -14.76 -14.51 8.18
C TYR A 190 -15.56 -15.04 6.97
N GLY A 191 -14.86 -15.39 5.87
CA GLY A 191 -15.48 -15.93 4.65
C GLY A 191 -15.89 -14.88 3.61
N GLY A 192 -15.91 -13.57 3.96
CA GLY A 192 -16.09 -12.50 3.01
C GLY A 192 -14.75 -12.02 2.44
N GLU A 193 -14.76 -11.55 1.19
CA GLU A 193 -13.61 -10.97 0.49
C GLU A 193 -14.07 -9.83 -0.42
N MET A 194 -13.15 -8.88 -0.74
CA MET A 194 -13.44 -7.77 -1.65
C MET A 194 -13.97 -8.24 -3.00
N LYS A 195 -13.46 -9.34 -3.55
CA LYS A 195 -13.91 -9.91 -4.84
C LYS A 195 -15.41 -10.20 -4.92
N HIS A 196 -16.08 -10.40 -3.78
CA HIS A 196 -17.51 -10.75 -3.77
C HIS A 196 -18.42 -9.53 -3.90
N ILE A 197 -17.88 -8.32 -3.66
CA ILE A 197 -18.68 -7.09 -3.56
C ILE A 197 -18.17 -5.96 -4.45
N ILE A 198 -16.99 -6.10 -5.08
CA ILE A 198 -16.48 -5.07 -6.00
C ILE A 198 -17.07 -5.27 -7.39
N SER A 199 -17.74 -4.23 -7.90
CA SER A 199 -18.25 -4.16 -9.27
C SER A 199 -17.26 -3.49 -10.22
N SER A 200 -16.56 -2.44 -9.76
CA SER A 200 -15.57 -1.70 -10.56
C SER A 200 -14.49 -1.08 -9.68
N VAL A 201 -13.30 -0.88 -10.26
CA VAL A 201 -12.17 -0.20 -9.62
C VAL A 201 -11.59 0.83 -10.58
N LYS A 202 -11.50 2.08 -10.15
CA LYS A 202 -10.78 3.14 -10.86
C LYS A 202 -9.32 3.09 -10.46
N VAL A 203 -8.44 3.01 -11.46
CA VAL A 203 -7.00 2.87 -11.27
C VAL A 203 -6.21 3.92 -12.05
N LEU A 204 -4.98 4.17 -11.59
CA LEU A 204 -3.94 4.88 -12.33
C LEU A 204 -2.84 3.87 -12.69
N ASP A 205 -2.47 3.81 -13.95
CA ASP A 205 -1.39 2.95 -14.42
C ASP A 205 -0.01 3.63 -14.37
N GLN A 206 1.00 2.85 -14.75
CA GLN A 206 2.38 3.33 -14.79
C GLN A 206 2.64 4.39 -15.88
N ASN A 207 1.72 4.61 -16.82
CA ASN A 207 1.82 5.61 -17.89
C ASN A 207 1.06 6.90 -17.54
N GLY A 208 0.49 7.00 -16.34
CA GLY A 208 -0.30 8.14 -15.89
C GLY A 208 -1.75 8.12 -16.43
N GLN A 209 -2.23 6.98 -16.97
CA GLN A 209 -3.60 6.86 -17.48
C GLN A 209 -4.54 6.41 -16.35
N ILE A 210 -5.68 7.08 -16.27
CA ILE A 210 -6.75 6.74 -15.33
C ILE A 210 -7.87 6.05 -16.11
N TYR A 211 -8.28 4.85 -15.66
CA TYR A 211 -9.36 4.08 -16.26
C TYR A 211 -10.03 3.17 -15.24
N ASP A 212 -11.21 2.65 -15.60
CA ASP A 212 -11.96 1.71 -14.77
C ASP A 212 -11.70 0.27 -15.21
N ILE A 213 -11.57 -0.64 -14.23
CA ILE A 213 -11.46 -2.09 -14.43
C ILE A 213 -12.68 -2.74 -13.77
N SER A 214 -13.37 -3.64 -14.48
CA SER A 214 -14.49 -4.38 -13.89
C SER A 214 -14.02 -5.27 -12.74
N GLY A 215 -14.87 -5.54 -11.75
CA GLY A 215 -14.55 -6.45 -10.65
C GLY A 215 -14.12 -7.84 -11.13
N SER A 216 -14.71 -8.34 -12.24
CA SER A 216 -14.35 -9.62 -12.86
C SER A 216 -12.93 -9.63 -13.45
N ASP A 217 -12.45 -8.49 -13.93
CA ASP A 217 -11.14 -8.36 -14.58
C ASP A 217 -10.02 -8.00 -13.60
N MET A 218 -10.36 -7.80 -12.31
CA MET A 218 -9.39 -7.50 -11.24
C MET A 218 -8.51 -8.70 -10.84
N GLU A 219 -8.72 -9.88 -11.44
CA GLU A 219 -7.93 -11.10 -11.20
C GLU A 219 -7.74 -11.41 -9.69
N PHE A 220 -8.79 -11.18 -8.89
CA PHE A 220 -8.72 -11.36 -7.45
C PHE A 220 -8.43 -12.82 -7.06
N GLY A 221 -7.39 -13.00 -6.25
CA GLY A 221 -6.99 -14.24 -5.63
C GLY A 221 -6.73 -14.08 -4.12
N TYR A 222 -6.24 -15.14 -3.49
CA TYR A 222 -5.86 -15.06 -2.07
C TYR A 222 -4.72 -14.06 -1.86
N ARG A 223 -5.02 -12.93 -1.22
CA ARG A 223 -4.08 -11.81 -0.99
C ARG A 223 -3.44 -11.29 -2.29
N HIS A 224 -4.22 -11.29 -3.36
CA HIS A 224 -3.77 -10.93 -4.69
C HIS A 224 -4.86 -10.19 -5.48
N SER A 225 -4.44 -9.26 -6.34
CA SER A 225 -5.27 -8.59 -7.33
C SER A 225 -4.45 -8.18 -8.55
N LYS A 226 -5.13 -7.82 -9.64
CA LYS A 226 -4.50 -7.21 -10.81
C LYS A 226 -3.74 -5.91 -10.46
N ALA A 227 -4.25 -5.13 -9.50
CA ALA A 227 -3.56 -3.92 -9.05
C ALA A 227 -2.19 -4.24 -8.44
N GLU A 228 -2.06 -5.32 -7.67
CA GLU A 228 -0.77 -5.78 -7.15
C GLU A 228 0.14 -6.31 -8.26
N LYS A 229 -0.40 -7.12 -9.16
CA LYS A 229 0.35 -7.77 -10.25
C LYS A 229 0.94 -6.75 -11.23
N ASP A 230 0.14 -5.78 -11.65
CA ASP A 230 0.49 -4.82 -12.70
C ASP A 230 1.01 -3.48 -12.15
N GLY A 231 1.13 -3.35 -10.80
CA GLY A 231 1.62 -2.13 -10.16
C GLY A 231 0.71 -0.92 -10.36
N LEU A 232 -0.62 -1.16 -10.35
CA LEU A 232 -1.62 -0.10 -10.50
C LEU A 232 -1.89 0.58 -9.16
N VAL A 233 -2.16 1.88 -9.21
CA VAL A 233 -2.61 2.64 -8.03
C VAL A 233 -4.15 2.64 -8.02
N VAL A 234 -4.74 2.08 -6.98
CA VAL A 234 -6.19 2.15 -6.77
C VAL A 234 -6.56 3.56 -6.33
N LEU A 235 -7.51 4.17 -7.03
CA LEU A 235 -8.01 5.53 -6.77
C LEU A 235 -9.39 5.53 -6.12
N GLU A 236 -10.26 4.61 -6.56
CA GLU A 236 -11.65 4.49 -6.11
C GLU A 236 -12.15 3.06 -6.34
N ALA A 237 -13.09 2.58 -5.54
CA ALA A 237 -13.77 1.33 -5.76
C ALA A 237 -15.29 1.51 -5.68
N GLU A 238 -16.02 0.84 -6.57
CA GLU A 238 -17.46 0.69 -6.53
C GLU A 238 -17.80 -0.68 -5.96
N PHE A 239 -18.63 -0.70 -4.92
CA PHE A 239 -19.14 -1.89 -4.28
C PHE A 239 -20.61 -2.06 -4.68
N GLU A 240 -20.98 -3.24 -5.17
CA GLU A 240 -22.37 -3.64 -5.41
C GLU A 240 -22.83 -4.51 -4.24
N LEU A 241 -23.77 -3.98 -3.48
CA LEU A 241 -24.30 -4.61 -2.27
C LEU A 241 -25.77 -5.01 -2.48
N GLN A 242 -26.41 -5.54 -1.46
CA GLN A 242 -27.83 -5.91 -1.49
C GLN A 242 -28.56 -5.21 -0.35
N THR A 243 -29.84 -4.88 -0.57
CA THR A 243 -30.71 -4.41 0.51
C THR A 243 -30.88 -5.54 1.53
N GLY A 244 -30.75 -5.22 2.80
CA GLY A 244 -30.85 -6.17 3.91
C GLY A 244 -31.64 -5.62 5.09
N ASP A 245 -31.86 -6.47 6.08
CA ASP A 245 -32.51 -6.07 7.34
C ASP A 245 -31.49 -5.41 8.27
N ALA A 246 -31.74 -4.18 8.70
CA ALA A 246 -30.83 -3.39 9.52
C ALA A 246 -30.45 -4.09 10.85
N ALA A 247 -31.40 -4.81 11.47
CA ALA A 247 -31.16 -5.51 12.73
C ALA A 247 -30.25 -6.73 12.51
N GLN A 248 -30.41 -7.46 11.39
CA GLN A 248 -29.55 -8.59 11.03
C GLN A 248 -28.14 -8.13 10.68
N ILE A 249 -27.98 -7.04 9.91
CA ILE A 249 -26.68 -6.45 9.58
C ILE A 249 -25.95 -6.04 10.86
N ASP A 250 -26.64 -5.33 11.78
CA ASP A 250 -26.04 -4.91 13.04
C ASP A 250 -25.66 -6.09 13.94
N ALA A 251 -26.52 -7.10 14.02
CA ALA A 251 -26.24 -8.33 14.78
C ALA A 251 -24.99 -9.07 14.23
N GLU A 252 -24.89 -9.19 12.92
CA GLU A 252 -23.73 -9.84 12.28
C GLU A 252 -22.44 -9.04 12.50
N MET A 253 -22.45 -7.70 12.31
CA MET A 253 -21.29 -6.86 12.59
C MET A 253 -20.84 -6.98 14.06
N LYS A 254 -21.78 -7.00 15.03
CA LYS A 254 -21.47 -7.22 16.46
C LYS A 254 -20.85 -8.60 16.69
N ARG A 255 -21.44 -9.66 16.14
CA ARG A 255 -20.94 -11.03 16.25
C ARG A 255 -19.50 -11.13 15.73
N LEU A 256 -19.22 -10.49 14.57
CA LEU A 256 -17.87 -10.47 13.98
C LEU A 256 -16.89 -9.67 14.83
N ALA A 257 -17.32 -8.53 15.39
CA ALA A 257 -16.49 -7.72 16.30
C ALA A 257 -16.12 -8.50 17.58
N GLU A 258 -17.08 -9.18 18.21
CA GLU A 258 -16.84 -10.04 19.37
C GLU A 258 -15.88 -11.20 19.06
N SER A 259 -16.09 -11.86 17.91
CA SER A 259 -15.19 -12.91 17.44
C SER A 259 -13.77 -12.39 17.23
N ARG A 260 -13.62 -11.16 16.72
CA ARG A 260 -12.33 -10.52 16.52
C ARG A 260 -11.66 -10.19 17.84
N ILE A 261 -12.39 -9.55 18.77
CA ILE A 261 -11.90 -9.21 20.10
C ILE A 261 -11.46 -10.46 20.87
N SER A 262 -12.22 -11.56 20.79
CA SER A 262 -11.89 -12.79 21.49
C SER A 262 -10.67 -13.52 20.92
N LYS A 263 -10.42 -13.43 19.59
CA LYS A 263 -9.41 -14.25 18.88
C LYS A 263 -8.13 -13.50 18.51
N GLN A 264 -8.16 -12.17 18.35
CA GLN A 264 -7.01 -11.41 17.86
C GLN A 264 -6.40 -10.54 18.98
N PRO A 265 -5.08 -10.30 18.93
CA PRO A 265 -4.35 -9.52 19.95
C PRO A 265 -4.48 -8.01 19.70
N LEU A 266 -5.71 -7.47 19.75
CA LEU A 266 -6.01 -6.08 19.42
C LEU A 266 -5.43 -5.07 20.43
N GLU A 267 -5.01 -5.53 21.58
CA GLU A 267 -4.36 -4.76 22.64
C GLU A 267 -2.92 -4.33 22.30
N TYR A 268 -2.30 -4.98 21.30
CA TYR A 268 -0.93 -4.67 20.87
C TYR A 268 -0.88 -4.23 19.40
N PRO A 269 0.04 -3.31 19.07
CA PRO A 269 0.31 -2.97 17.68
C PRO A 269 0.78 -4.19 16.88
N SER A 270 0.24 -4.36 15.66
CA SER A 270 0.61 -5.43 14.73
C SER A 270 0.26 -5.04 13.30
N ALA A 271 0.75 -5.78 12.31
CA ALA A 271 0.36 -5.66 10.90
C ALA A 271 -0.64 -6.77 10.48
N GLY A 272 -1.48 -7.24 11.40
CA GLY A 272 -2.40 -8.35 11.12
C GLY A 272 -1.70 -9.72 11.15
N SER A 273 -2.20 -10.67 10.34
CA SER A 273 -1.56 -11.97 10.18
C SER A 273 -0.20 -11.81 9.53
N THR A 274 0.84 -12.34 10.19
CA THR A 274 2.23 -12.18 9.70
C THR A 274 2.53 -13.10 8.54
N PHE A 275 1.91 -14.28 8.51
CA PHE A 275 2.14 -15.32 7.51
C PHE A 275 0.86 -15.63 6.74
N LYS A 276 1.02 -15.89 5.45
CA LYS A 276 -0.03 -16.44 4.60
C LYS A 276 -0.48 -17.80 5.13
N ARG A 277 -1.71 -18.16 4.83
CA ARG A 277 -2.23 -19.50 5.12
C ARG A 277 -1.62 -20.50 4.12
N PRO A 278 -0.82 -21.49 4.58
CA PRO A 278 -0.30 -22.52 3.71
C PRO A 278 -1.43 -23.45 3.23
N GLU A 279 -1.26 -24.05 2.07
CA GLU A 279 -2.24 -24.99 1.53
C GLU A 279 -2.46 -26.15 2.50
N GLY A 280 -3.71 -26.48 2.78
CA GLY A 280 -4.10 -27.53 3.72
C GLY A 280 -3.82 -27.26 5.21
N HIS A 281 -3.22 -26.12 5.56
CA HIS A 281 -2.78 -25.81 6.92
C HIS A 281 -3.26 -24.43 7.42
N PHE A 282 -3.07 -24.18 8.71
CA PHE A 282 -3.25 -22.87 9.34
C PHE A 282 -1.90 -22.42 9.92
N ALA A 283 -1.35 -21.34 9.46
CA ALA A 283 -0.04 -20.82 9.93
C ALA A 283 0.02 -20.69 11.46
N GLY A 284 -1.00 -20.09 12.08
CA GLY A 284 -1.05 -19.96 13.54
C GLY A 284 -1.05 -21.29 14.29
N LYS A 285 -1.66 -22.34 13.72
CA LYS A 285 -1.63 -23.68 14.32
C LYS A 285 -0.24 -24.31 14.21
N LEU A 286 0.39 -24.24 13.04
CA LEU A 286 1.76 -24.75 12.84
C LEU A 286 2.75 -24.07 13.79
N ILE A 287 2.66 -22.76 13.95
CA ILE A 287 3.52 -21.97 14.88
C ILE A 287 3.27 -22.38 16.32
N MET A 288 2.02 -22.59 16.71
CA MET A 288 1.65 -23.06 18.06
C MET A 288 2.18 -24.46 18.31
N ASP A 289 1.98 -25.38 17.36
CA ASP A 289 2.41 -26.80 17.48
C ASP A 289 3.94 -26.92 17.51
N ALA A 290 4.65 -25.98 16.88
CA ALA A 290 6.11 -25.85 16.96
C ALA A 290 6.63 -25.26 18.29
N GLY A 291 5.73 -25.00 19.26
CA GLY A 291 6.08 -24.49 20.59
C GLY A 291 6.43 -23.00 20.67
N LEU A 292 6.09 -22.23 19.62
CA LEU A 292 6.52 -20.83 19.48
C LEU A 292 5.51 -19.79 20.01
N ARG A 293 4.46 -20.22 20.73
CA ARG A 293 3.53 -19.30 21.41
C ARG A 293 4.29 -18.43 22.40
N GLY A 294 4.23 -17.11 22.28
CA GLY A 294 4.92 -16.17 23.16
C GLY A 294 6.43 -16.05 22.87
N TYR A 295 6.96 -16.71 21.85
CA TYR A 295 8.37 -16.56 21.45
C TYR A 295 8.70 -15.10 21.17
N THR A 296 9.80 -14.60 21.73
CA THR A 296 10.12 -13.18 21.76
C THR A 296 11.54 -12.93 21.27
N VAL A 297 11.70 -11.89 20.43
CA VAL A 297 12.98 -11.34 20.01
C VAL A 297 12.93 -9.82 20.19
N GLY A 298 13.79 -9.27 21.04
CA GLY A 298 13.73 -7.84 21.40
C GLY A 298 12.34 -7.44 21.88
N GLY A 299 11.73 -6.45 21.23
CA GLY A 299 10.36 -6.01 21.53
C GLY A 299 9.26 -6.73 20.73
N ALA A 300 9.61 -7.63 19.80
CA ALA A 300 8.66 -8.38 18.99
C ALA A 300 8.31 -9.73 19.62
N GLN A 301 7.03 -10.13 19.57
CA GLN A 301 6.55 -11.40 20.16
C GLN A 301 5.55 -12.09 19.25
N VAL A 302 5.63 -13.42 19.14
CA VAL A 302 4.52 -14.25 18.63
C VAL A 302 3.37 -14.14 19.63
N SER A 303 2.22 -13.68 19.19
CA SER A 303 1.08 -13.45 20.09
C SER A 303 0.65 -14.72 20.81
N GLU A 304 0.48 -14.62 22.12
CA GLU A 304 -0.05 -15.71 22.96
C GLU A 304 -1.52 -16.01 22.63
N LYS A 305 -2.27 -15.01 22.18
CA LYS A 305 -3.68 -15.13 21.83
C LYS A 305 -3.91 -15.76 20.46
N HIS A 306 -3.08 -15.40 19.47
CA HIS A 306 -3.16 -15.89 18.11
C HIS A 306 -1.77 -16.01 17.49
N CYS A 307 -1.20 -17.22 17.45
CA CYS A 307 0.19 -17.43 17.01
C CYS A 307 0.49 -17.04 15.54
N GLY A 308 -0.53 -16.76 14.71
CA GLY A 308 -0.33 -16.21 13.37
C GLY A 308 0.01 -14.71 13.35
N PHE A 309 -0.05 -14.03 14.51
CA PHE A 309 0.28 -12.62 14.66
C PHE A 309 1.62 -12.45 15.35
N VAL A 310 2.44 -11.56 14.86
CA VAL A 310 3.56 -10.96 15.58
C VAL A 310 3.12 -9.60 16.08
N VAL A 311 3.35 -9.33 17.35
CA VAL A 311 2.94 -8.09 18.02
C VAL A 311 4.15 -7.31 18.51
N ASN A 312 4.01 -5.99 18.55
CA ASN A 312 4.96 -5.10 19.20
C ASN A 312 4.58 -4.94 20.68
N LYS A 313 5.34 -5.56 21.57
CA LYS A 313 5.12 -5.49 23.04
C LYS A 313 5.63 -4.18 23.65
N GLY A 314 6.27 -3.35 22.84
CA GLY A 314 6.89 -2.08 23.20
C GLY A 314 8.35 -2.04 22.76
N GLY A 315 8.70 -1.01 21.99
CA GLY A 315 10.06 -0.79 21.52
C GLY A 315 10.59 -1.81 20.51
N ALA A 316 9.72 -2.60 19.85
CA ALA A 316 10.15 -3.53 18.82
C ALA A 316 10.74 -2.77 17.63
N THR A 317 11.85 -3.28 17.11
CA THR A 317 12.48 -2.83 15.86
C THR A 317 12.04 -3.70 14.68
N ALA A 318 12.21 -3.21 13.46
CA ALA A 318 11.98 -4.02 12.27
C ALA A 318 12.96 -5.19 12.19
N ALA A 319 14.18 -5.01 12.68
CA ALA A 319 15.18 -6.08 12.81
C ALA A 319 14.71 -7.18 13.77
N ASP A 320 14.13 -6.84 14.93
CA ASP A 320 13.57 -7.82 15.87
C ASP A 320 12.48 -8.66 15.21
N VAL A 321 11.55 -8.01 14.49
CA VAL A 321 10.45 -8.70 13.78
C VAL A 321 11.00 -9.63 12.72
N MET A 322 11.97 -9.19 11.90
CA MET A 322 12.54 -10.03 10.85
C MET A 322 13.34 -11.21 11.40
N GLN A 323 14.08 -11.02 12.49
CA GLN A 323 14.76 -12.13 13.18
C GLN A 323 13.73 -13.13 13.69
N LEU A 324 12.68 -12.67 14.40
CA LEU A 324 11.60 -13.53 14.91
C LEU A 324 10.92 -14.29 13.76
N VAL A 325 10.63 -13.63 12.65
CA VAL A 325 10.04 -14.25 11.44
C VAL A 325 10.92 -15.37 10.91
N ASN A 326 12.24 -15.14 10.81
CA ASN A 326 13.20 -16.14 10.31
C ASN A 326 13.27 -17.35 11.24
N ASP A 327 13.29 -17.14 12.55
CA ASP A 327 13.29 -18.20 13.56
C ASP A 327 12.00 -19.03 13.49
N VAL A 328 10.84 -18.37 13.36
CA VAL A 328 9.53 -19.02 13.19
C VAL A 328 9.52 -19.86 11.93
N LYS A 329 9.93 -19.30 10.78
CA LYS A 329 9.98 -20.03 9.50
C LYS A 329 10.85 -21.28 9.58
N LYS A 330 12.04 -21.13 10.15
CA LYS A 330 12.97 -22.24 10.34
C LYS A 330 12.38 -23.32 11.24
N THR A 331 11.89 -22.98 12.43
CA THR A 331 11.38 -23.95 13.41
C THR A 331 10.14 -24.69 12.89
N VAL A 332 9.22 -23.98 12.21
CA VAL A 332 8.03 -24.60 11.61
C VAL A 332 8.45 -25.53 10.47
N LYS A 333 9.41 -25.14 9.62
CA LYS A 333 9.93 -26.00 8.56
C LYS A 333 10.55 -27.27 9.12
N ASP A 334 11.39 -27.14 10.16
CA ASP A 334 12.09 -28.26 10.79
C ASP A 334 11.10 -29.25 11.46
N SER A 335 9.99 -28.76 12.05
CA SER A 335 9.02 -29.59 12.76
C SER A 335 7.89 -30.17 11.90
N SER A 336 7.47 -29.48 10.86
CA SER A 336 6.29 -29.85 10.04
C SER A 336 6.58 -30.09 8.56
N GLY A 337 7.76 -29.69 8.08
CA GLY A 337 8.11 -29.70 6.66
C GLY A 337 7.46 -28.59 5.83
N VAL A 338 6.60 -27.73 6.44
CA VAL A 338 5.85 -26.68 5.75
C VAL A 338 6.65 -25.39 5.70
N ASP A 339 6.73 -24.76 4.52
CA ASP A 339 7.31 -23.43 4.37
C ASP A 339 6.25 -22.35 4.64
N LEU A 340 6.56 -21.40 5.52
CA LEU A 340 5.73 -20.23 5.77
C LEU A 340 6.15 -19.06 4.86
N GLU A 341 5.17 -18.42 4.24
CA GLU A 341 5.34 -17.19 3.47
C GLU A 341 4.82 -16.00 4.25
N LEU A 342 5.50 -14.84 4.13
CA LEU A 342 5.01 -13.59 4.71
C LEU A 342 3.73 -13.12 4.01
N GLU A 343 2.74 -12.70 4.80
CA GLU A 343 1.57 -11.93 4.34
C GLU A 343 1.83 -10.43 4.44
N ILE A 344 2.53 -10.00 5.50
CA ILE A 344 2.92 -8.59 5.67
C ILE A 344 3.92 -8.19 4.58
N LYS A 345 3.80 -6.96 4.10
CA LYS A 345 4.73 -6.37 3.12
C LYS A 345 5.84 -5.64 3.86
N THR A 346 7.07 -5.75 3.35
CA THR A 346 8.23 -5.02 3.87
C THR A 346 8.49 -3.77 3.05
N LEU A 347 8.88 -2.67 3.68
CA LEU A 347 9.21 -1.40 3.04
C LEU A 347 10.54 -0.86 3.55
N GLY A 348 11.44 -0.50 2.63
CA GLY A 348 12.80 -0.04 2.93
C GLY A 348 13.84 -1.16 2.84
N ALA A 349 15.08 -0.86 3.27
CA ALA A 349 16.20 -1.81 3.24
C ALA A 349 16.29 -2.57 4.59
N PHE A 350 16.30 -3.91 4.52
CA PHE A 350 16.39 -4.82 5.65
C PHE A 350 17.73 -5.55 5.68
#